data_e691269e4028bacb3ce06ccc33d82229
#
_entry.id   e691269e4028bacb3ce06ccc33d82229
#
_cell.length_a   1.000
_cell.length_b   1.000
_cell.length_c   1.000
_cell.angle_alpha   90.00
_cell.angle_beta   90.00
_cell.angle_gamma   90.00
#
_symmetry.space_group_name_H-M   'P 1'
#
loop_
_entity.id
_entity.type
_entity.pdbx_description
1 polymer ?
#
loop_
_entity_poly.entity_id
_entity_poly.type
_entity_poly.pdbx_seq_one_letter_code
_entity_poly.pdbx_strand_id
1 'polypeptide(L)'
;MTRTNPSSATASPAASSAPDLPTPGGLCAIHQPNLFPRLTTLAKLFAADTWIVLDDVQFTRRDYQHRTRLAALGVPQAPASRWMSIPTHLPRGHQTIVQDALIVDPDLARRRTMAMLRQYYGASLHWPALAQSLEPVATAFGSGRTAVVAETSARTLLGLLGWKGQILRSSDLTARPGRSQRLADLAAAIGARSYLCGTGGMKYLDSAPFAAQGLAVIPFLTPPGGIWGSGRQVSALWALATLGPTVLARQLRAVAAAQATLEPAA
;
A
#
# COMPACT_ATOMS: atom_id res chain seq x y z
N MET A 1 -54.24 32.21 -30.51
CA MET A 1 -52.92 31.68 -30.78
C MET A 1 -52.11 31.89 -29.53
N THR A 2 -52.13 30.93 -28.64
CA THR A 2 -51.42 30.91 -27.32
C THR A 2 -50.09 30.18 -27.44
N ARG A 3 -48.97 30.88 -27.22
CA ARG A 3 -47.63 30.29 -27.17
C ARG A 3 -47.37 29.77 -25.77
N THR A 4 -47.19 28.47 -25.63
CA THR A 4 -46.71 27.79 -24.43
C THR A 4 -45.19 27.80 -24.42
N ASN A 5 -44.65 28.28 -23.32
CA ASN A 5 -43.20 28.33 -23.03
C ASN A 5 -42.76 27.01 -22.40
N PRO A 6 -41.68 26.34 -22.83
CA PRO A 6 -41.20 25.14 -22.16
C PRO A 6 -40.33 25.51 -20.94
N SER A 7 -40.70 24.89 -19.83
CA SER A 7 -40.01 24.94 -18.53
C SER A 7 -38.59 24.43 -18.62
N SER A 8 -37.62 25.22 -18.16
CA SER A 8 -36.23 24.87 -18.00
C SER A 8 -36.09 23.95 -16.76
N ALA A 9 -35.79 22.68 -17.01
CA ALA A 9 -35.38 21.75 -15.96
C ALA A 9 -33.95 22.07 -15.52
N THR A 10 -33.79 22.60 -14.31
CA THR A 10 -32.54 22.76 -13.61
C THR A 10 -32.00 21.37 -13.18
N ALA A 11 -30.88 20.94 -13.79
CA ALA A 11 -30.17 19.74 -13.35
C ALA A 11 -29.56 20.01 -11.98
N SER A 12 -29.98 19.23 -10.99
CA SER A 12 -29.31 19.17 -9.67
C SER A 12 -27.87 18.64 -9.80
N PRO A 13 -26.88 19.24 -9.12
CA PRO A 13 -25.53 18.68 -9.12
C PRO A 13 -25.55 17.34 -8.38
N ALA A 14 -24.94 16.32 -8.99
CA ALA A 14 -24.73 15.01 -8.40
C ALA A 14 -24.00 15.16 -7.05
N ALA A 15 -24.64 14.68 -6.00
CA ALA A 15 -24.03 14.58 -4.69
C ALA A 15 -22.79 13.67 -4.78
N SER A 16 -21.61 14.23 -4.50
CA SER A 16 -20.39 13.46 -4.29
C SER A 16 -20.63 12.51 -3.11
N SER A 17 -20.78 11.21 -3.40
CA SER A 17 -20.92 10.19 -2.37
C SER A 17 -19.64 10.19 -1.51
N ALA A 18 -19.78 10.45 -0.22
CA ALA A 18 -18.71 10.22 0.74
C ALA A 18 -18.23 8.75 0.64
N PRO A 19 -16.92 8.47 0.80
CA PRO A 19 -16.42 7.11 0.74
C PRO A 19 -17.14 6.25 1.79
N ASP A 20 -17.55 5.03 1.40
CA ASP A 20 -18.12 4.04 2.32
C ASP A 20 -17.09 3.74 3.39
N LEU A 21 -17.34 4.19 4.62
CA LEU A 21 -16.47 3.94 5.76
C LEU A 21 -16.51 2.45 6.14
N PRO A 22 -15.38 1.88 6.58
CA PRO A 22 -15.32 0.48 7.01
C PRO A 22 -16.21 0.22 8.22
N THR A 23 -16.57 -1.05 8.43
CA THR A 23 -17.28 -1.46 9.64
C THR A 23 -16.45 -1.07 10.88
N PRO A 24 -17.03 -0.34 11.86
CA PRO A 24 -16.28 0.07 13.05
C PRO A 24 -15.68 -1.12 13.80
N GLY A 25 -14.48 -0.93 14.36
CA GLY A 25 -13.86 -1.90 15.26
C GLY A 25 -12.78 -2.79 14.63
N GLY A 26 -12.33 -2.51 13.40
CA GLY A 26 -11.28 -3.28 12.72
C GLY A 26 -9.84 -2.83 13.02
N LEU A 27 -8.89 -3.62 12.50
CA LEU A 27 -7.45 -3.31 12.45
C LEU A 27 -7.14 -2.37 11.29
N CYS A 28 -6.43 -1.28 11.54
CA CYS A 28 -5.94 -0.43 10.44
C CYS A 28 -4.42 -0.45 10.33
N ALA A 29 -3.94 -0.35 9.10
CA ALA A 29 -2.55 -0.07 8.77
C ALA A 29 -2.47 1.25 8.00
N ILE A 30 -1.66 2.19 8.45
CA ILE A 30 -1.38 3.43 7.75
C ILE A 30 0.02 3.33 7.17
N HIS A 31 0.14 3.50 5.87
CA HIS A 31 1.43 3.38 5.19
C HIS A 31 1.44 4.14 3.86
N GLN A 32 2.56 4.77 3.55
CA GLN A 32 2.79 5.38 2.24
C GLN A 32 2.70 4.30 1.14
N PRO A 33 2.25 4.64 -0.08
CA PRO A 33 2.25 3.70 -1.19
C PRO A 33 3.70 3.34 -1.55
N ASN A 34 4.04 2.06 -1.47
CA ASN A 34 5.35 1.54 -1.85
C ASN A 34 5.27 0.78 -3.17
N LEU A 35 6.19 1.06 -4.08
CA LEU A 35 6.32 0.34 -5.35
C LEU A 35 6.69 -1.11 -5.08
N PHE A 36 5.79 -2.04 -5.40
CA PHE A 36 5.98 -3.46 -5.10
C PHE A 36 6.56 -3.68 -3.70
N PRO A 37 5.77 -3.48 -2.65
CA PRO A 37 6.24 -3.38 -1.27
C PRO A 37 7.10 -4.58 -0.88
N ARG A 38 7.98 -4.36 0.10
CA ARG A 38 8.74 -5.44 0.74
C ARG A 38 7.77 -6.43 1.36
N LEU A 39 8.17 -7.69 1.47
CA LEU A 39 7.32 -8.74 2.02
C LEU A 39 6.79 -8.40 3.43
N THR A 40 7.63 -7.83 4.30
CA THR A 40 7.20 -7.42 5.65
C THR A 40 6.20 -6.25 5.63
N THR A 41 6.33 -5.33 4.67
CA THR A 41 5.35 -4.25 4.49
C THR A 41 4.04 -4.82 3.96
N LEU A 42 4.09 -5.68 2.93
CA LEU A 42 2.89 -6.33 2.39
C LEU A 42 2.17 -7.15 3.46
N ALA A 43 2.91 -7.87 4.32
CA ALA A 43 2.35 -8.65 5.42
C ALA A 43 1.61 -7.77 6.43
N LYS A 44 2.14 -6.59 6.75
CA LYS A 44 1.44 -5.63 7.62
C LYS A 44 0.12 -5.16 6.99
N LEU A 45 0.13 -4.84 5.70
CA LEU A 45 -1.09 -4.44 4.98
C LEU A 45 -2.09 -5.59 4.89
N PHE A 46 -1.61 -6.81 4.67
CA PHE A 46 -2.44 -8.02 4.58
C PHE A 46 -3.12 -8.37 5.91
N ALA A 47 -2.50 -8.05 7.04
CA ALA A 47 -3.04 -8.30 8.38
C ALA A 47 -4.09 -7.25 8.81
N ALA A 48 -4.22 -6.14 8.10
CA ALA A 48 -5.18 -5.10 8.41
C ALA A 48 -6.49 -5.28 7.65
N ASP A 49 -7.60 -4.88 8.26
CA ASP A 49 -8.91 -4.79 7.60
C ASP A 49 -8.98 -3.57 6.70
N THR A 50 -8.27 -2.50 7.07
CA THR A 50 -8.19 -1.28 6.27
C THR A 50 -6.75 -0.82 6.12
N TRP A 51 -6.35 -0.53 4.89
CA TRP A 51 -5.13 0.19 4.59
C TRP A 51 -5.44 1.65 4.26
N ILE A 52 -4.98 2.58 5.10
CA ILE A 52 -4.98 4.00 4.78
C ILE A 52 -3.67 4.32 4.06
N VAL A 53 -3.79 4.66 2.79
CA VAL A 53 -2.67 5.10 1.94
C VAL A 53 -2.28 6.50 2.37
N LEU A 54 -1.10 6.66 2.95
CA LEU A 54 -0.57 7.94 3.40
C LEU A 54 0.06 8.67 2.20
N ASP A 55 -0.74 9.37 1.41
CA ASP A 55 -0.38 9.95 0.11
C ASP A 55 -0.11 11.46 0.14
N ASP A 56 -0.52 12.15 1.18
CA ASP A 56 -0.43 13.59 1.37
C ASP A 56 0.69 14.03 2.34
N VAL A 57 1.70 13.17 2.51
CA VAL A 57 2.93 13.47 3.23
C VAL A 57 4.09 13.72 2.28
N GLN A 58 5.16 14.30 2.78
CA GLN A 58 6.36 14.62 2.00
C GLN A 58 6.94 13.37 1.31
N PHE A 59 7.25 13.50 0.02
CA PHE A 59 7.93 12.46 -0.75
C PHE A 59 9.40 12.34 -0.30
N THR A 60 9.85 11.12 -0.07
CA THR A 60 11.22 10.82 0.35
C THR A 60 11.97 10.00 -0.69
N ARG A 61 12.98 10.58 -1.37
CA ARG A 61 13.76 9.89 -2.40
C ARG A 61 14.47 8.64 -1.92
N ARG A 62 14.73 8.52 -0.62
CA ARG A 62 15.41 7.35 -0.03
C ARG A 62 14.44 6.25 0.41
N ASP A 63 13.14 6.45 0.26
CA ASP A 63 12.10 5.48 0.61
C ASP A 63 11.67 4.64 -0.61
N TYR A 64 10.64 3.81 -0.43
CA TYR A 64 10.18 2.79 -1.38
C TYR A 64 9.00 3.26 -2.25
N GLN A 65 8.68 4.53 -2.29
CA GLN A 65 7.55 5.08 -3.07
C GLN A 65 7.74 4.90 -4.58
N HIS A 66 8.97 5.09 -5.07
CA HIS A 66 9.31 5.04 -6.50
C HIS A 66 10.33 3.96 -6.84
N ARG A 67 10.73 3.15 -5.87
CA ARG A 67 11.75 2.12 -6.06
C ARG A 67 11.52 0.91 -5.18
N THR A 68 12.04 -0.23 -5.60
CA THR A 68 12.02 -1.47 -4.83
C THR A 68 13.28 -2.28 -5.06
N ARG A 69 13.58 -3.24 -4.20
CA ARG A 69 14.66 -4.20 -4.43
C ARG A 69 14.11 -5.49 -4.99
N LEU A 70 14.63 -5.91 -6.13
CA LEU A 70 14.38 -7.21 -6.72
C LEU A 70 15.53 -8.15 -6.41
N ALA A 71 15.24 -9.42 -6.19
CA ALA A 71 16.23 -10.49 -6.06
C ALA A 71 15.89 -11.62 -7.03
N ALA A 72 16.89 -12.35 -7.49
CA ALA A 72 16.68 -13.53 -8.30
C ALA A 72 15.94 -14.63 -7.50
N LEU A 73 15.36 -15.59 -8.21
CA LEU A 73 14.70 -16.74 -7.60
C LEU A 73 15.69 -17.53 -6.73
N GLY A 74 15.22 -18.03 -5.61
CA GLY A 74 16.02 -18.82 -4.68
C GLY A 74 15.41 -18.88 -3.28
N VAL A 75 15.56 -20.01 -2.62
CA VAL A 75 15.14 -20.26 -1.23
C VAL A 75 16.29 -20.94 -0.48
N PRO A 76 16.38 -20.81 0.85
CA PRO A 76 15.47 -20.09 1.76
C PRO A 76 15.73 -18.59 1.84
N GLN A 77 16.79 -18.10 1.21
CA GLN A 77 17.20 -16.69 1.26
C GLN A 77 17.27 -16.12 -0.15
N ALA A 78 16.88 -14.85 -0.29
CA ALA A 78 17.06 -14.13 -1.53
C ALA A 78 18.55 -13.94 -1.83
N PRO A 79 19.01 -14.24 -3.06
CA PRO A 79 20.35 -13.86 -3.51
C PRO A 79 20.54 -12.34 -3.51
N ALA A 80 21.69 -11.88 -3.98
CA ALA A 80 21.98 -10.45 -4.10
C ALA A 80 20.83 -9.69 -4.76
N SER A 81 20.42 -8.58 -4.17
CA SER A 81 19.30 -7.76 -4.63
C SER A 81 19.77 -6.53 -5.40
N ARG A 82 18.96 -6.08 -6.35
CA ARG A 82 19.19 -4.84 -7.10
C ARG A 82 17.99 -3.91 -7.00
N TRP A 83 18.25 -2.61 -7.07
CA TRP A 83 17.21 -1.60 -7.13
C TRP A 83 16.56 -1.55 -8.51
N MET A 84 15.25 -1.58 -8.52
CA MET A 84 14.41 -1.13 -9.62
C MET A 84 13.79 0.20 -9.21
N SER A 85 13.91 1.22 -10.06
CA SER A 85 13.44 2.56 -9.74
C SER A 85 12.68 3.17 -10.92
N ILE A 86 11.61 3.90 -10.61
CA ILE A 86 10.88 4.74 -11.55
C ILE A 86 11.48 6.15 -11.47
N PRO A 87 12.03 6.70 -12.57
CA PRO A 87 12.49 8.08 -12.61
C PRO A 87 11.33 9.03 -12.26
N THR A 88 11.51 9.79 -11.18
CA THR A 88 10.44 10.61 -10.59
C THR A 88 10.87 12.07 -10.52
N HIS A 89 10.02 12.94 -11.09
CA HIS A 89 10.11 14.38 -10.97
C HIS A 89 9.31 14.87 -9.75
N LEU A 90 9.87 15.80 -9.01
CA LEU A 90 9.26 16.43 -7.84
C LEU A 90 8.96 17.91 -8.15
N PRO A 91 7.72 18.26 -8.53
CA PRO A 91 7.40 19.62 -9.03
C PRO A 91 7.70 20.73 -8.03
N ARG A 92 7.63 20.45 -6.73
CA ARG A 92 7.93 21.39 -5.63
C ARG A 92 9.23 21.02 -4.90
N GLY A 93 10.16 20.35 -5.59
CA GLY A 93 11.42 19.88 -4.98
C GLY A 93 11.16 19.03 -3.73
N HIS A 94 11.85 19.34 -2.64
CA HIS A 94 11.70 18.59 -1.38
C HIS A 94 10.33 18.79 -0.69
N GLN A 95 9.54 19.80 -1.07
CA GLN A 95 8.18 20.02 -0.54
C GLN A 95 7.11 19.24 -1.29
N THR A 96 7.47 18.48 -2.34
CA THR A 96 6.52 17.65 -3.07
C THR A 96 5.96 16.56 -2.15
N ILE A 97 4.63 16.43 -2.09
CA ILE A 97 3.96 15.36 -1.39
C ILE A 97 3.86 14.12 -2.30
N VAL A 98 3.61 12.96 -1.71
CA VAL A 98 3.65 11.66 -2.39
C VAL A 98 2.72 11.62 -3.61
N GLN A 99 1.48 12.09 -3.47
CA GLN A 99 0.50 12.08 -4.56
C GLN A 99 0.85 13.01 -5.73
N ASP A 100 1.70 14.02 -5.52
CA ASP A 100 2.09 15.00 -6.55
C ASP A 100 3.36 14.62 -7.31
N ALA A 101 4.03 13.55 -6.90
CA ALA A 101 5.25 13.08 -7.55
C ALA A 101 4.94 12.49 -8.95
N LEU A 102 5.61 13.01 -9.98
CA LEU A 102 5.35 12.68 -11.38
C LEU A 102 6.40 11.71 -11.94
N ILE A 103 5.98 10.83 -12.82
CA ILE A 103 6.89 9.96 -13.59
C ILE A 103 7.48 10.79 -14.75
N VAL A 104 8.80 10.75 -14.91
CA VAL A 104 9.50 11.56 -15.95
C VAL A 104 9.07 11.16 -17.35
N ASP A 105 9.01 9.87 -17.64
CA ASP A 105 8.56 9.28 -18.91
C ASP A 105 7.76 8.02 -18.58
N PRO A 106 6.42 8.12 -18.55
CA PRO A 106 5.55 7.02 -18.15
C PRO A 106 5.70 5.77 -19.02
N ASP A 107 5.80 5.95 -20.33
CA ASP A 107 5.89 4.83 -21.27
C ASP A 107 7.22 4.09 -21.17
N LEU A 108 8.33 4.81 -21.10
CA LEU A 108 9.65 4.22 -20.91
C LEU A 108 9.75 3.55 -19.54
N ALA A 109 9.23 4.19 -18.48
CA ALA A 109 9.21 3.64 -17.14
C ALA A 109 8.40 2.34 -17.09
N ARG A 110 7.21 2.30 -17.71
CA ARG A 110 6.39 1.10 -17.86
C ARG A 110 7.16 -0.03 -18.54
N ARG A 111 7.69 0.23 -19.74
CA ARG A 111 8.44 -0.80 -20.50
C ARG A 111 9.62 -1.35 -19.71
N ARG A 112 10.43 -0.48 -19.10
CA ARG A 112 11.59 -0.88 -18.28
C ARG A 112 11.19 -1.68 -17.04
N THR A 113 10.14 -1.25 -16.33
CA THR A 113 9.63 -1.95 -15.16
C THR A 113 9.17 -3.36 -15.52
N MET A 114 8.32 -3.51 -16.55
CA MET A 114 7.80 -4.83 -16.96
C MET A 114 8.91 -5.73 -17.51
N ALA A 115 9.86 -5.20 -18.28
CA ALA A 115 11.01 -5.95 -18.77
C ALA A 115 11.89 -6.48 -17.62
N MET A 116 12.15 -5.64 -16.60
CA MET A 116 12.94 -6.04 -15.43
C MET A 116 12.21 -7.09 -14.60
N LEU A 117 10.90 -6.98 -14.39
CA LEU A 117 10.12 -8.00 -13.68
C LEU A 117 10.16 -9.35 -14.43
N ARG A 118 10.02 -9.33 -15.75
CA ARG A 118 10.14 -10.54 -16.58
C ARG A 118 11.55 -11.13 -16.51
N GLN A 119 12.59 -10.30 -16.52
CA GLN A 119 13.97 -10.74 -16.39
C GLN A 119 14.22 -11.48 -15.07
N TYR A 120 13.69 -10.96 -13.95
CA TYR A 120 13.90 -11.54 -12.64
C TYR A 120 13.03 -12.77 -12.37
N TYR A 121 11.79 -12.77 -12.85
CA TYR A 121 10.78 -13.74 -12.43
C TYR A 121 10.19 -14.57 -13.58
N GLY A 122 10.57 -14.28 -14.83
CA GLY A 122 10.03 -14.99 -16.01
C GLY A 122 10.29 -16.49 -16.04
N ALA A 123 11.33 -16.98 -15.35
CA ALA A 123 11.63 -18.42 -15.20
C ALA A 123 10.83 -19.10 -14.07
N SER A 124 10.05 -18.34 -13.28
CA SER A 124 9.20 -18.91 -12.23
C SER A 124 8.01 -19.67 -12.82
N LEU A 125 7.66 -20.81 -12.23
CA LEU A 125 6.42 -21.54 -12.54
C LEU A 125 5.16 -20.71 -12.27
N HIS A 126 5.28 -19.70 -11.41
CA HIS A 126 4.19 -18.79 -11.03
C HIS A 126 4.12 -17.51 -11.90
N TRP A 127 5.08 -17.35 -12.82
CA TRP A 127 5.16 -16.17 -13.67
C TRP A 127 3.90 -15.92 -14.52
N PRO A 128 3.27 -16.91 -15.16
CA PRO A 128 2.09 -16.64 -16.01
C PRO A 128 0.97 -15.95 -15.23
N ALA A 129 0.62 -16.46 -14.05
CA ALA A 129 -0.40 -15.86 -13.19
C ALA A 129 0.02 -14.48 -12.65
N LEU A 130 1.30 -14.34 -12.25
CA LEU A 130 1.85 -13.08 -11.81
C LEU A 130 1.83 -12.04 -12.94
N ALA A 131 2.28 -12.38 -14.14
CA ALA A 131 2.31 -11.47 -15.29
C ALA A 131 0.91 -10.96 -15.64
N GLN A 132 -0.10 -11.85 -15.64
CA GLN A 132 -1.49 -11.47 -15.86
C GLN A 132 -1.98 -10.48 -14.79
N SER A 133 -1.63 -10.70 -13.52
CA SER A 133 -2.03 -9.83 -12.42
C SER A 133 -1.37 -8.45 -12.46
N LEU A 134 -0.27 -8.27 -13.21
CA LEU A 134 0.45 -7.01 -13.33
C LEU A 134 -0.16 -6.04 -14.37
N GLU A 135 -1.17 -6.45 -15.13
CA GLU A 135 -1.80 -5.58 -16.15
C GLU A 135 -2.37 -4.27 -15.57
N PRO A 136 -3.08 -4.26 -14.42
CA PRO A 136 -3.50 -3.01 -13.80
C PRO A 136 -2.33 -2.09 -13.43
N VAL A 137 -1.17 -2.68 -13.05
CA VAL A 137 0.04 -1.89 -12.75
C VAL A 137 0.61 -1.27 -14.02
N ALA A 138 0.65 -2.03 -15.12
CA ALA A 138 1.09 -1.51 -16.41
C ALA A 138 0.21 -0.34 -16.88
N THR A 139 -1.11 -0.46 -16.74
CA THR A 139 -2.08 0.59 -17.06
C THR A 139 -1.92 1.81 -16.17
N ALA A 140 -1.61 1.64 -14.87
CA ALA A 140 -1.44 2.72 -13.91
C ALA A 140 -0.33 3.72 -14.28
N PHE A 141 0.65 3.31 -15.07
CA PHE A 141 1.70 4.22 -15.58
C PHE A 141 1.12 5.35 -16.44
N GLY A 142 0.00 5.12 -17.13
CA GLY A 142 -0.71 6.13 -17.92
C GLY A 142 -1.20 7.33 -17.09
N SER A 143 -1.32 7.20 -15.78
CA SER A 143 -1.64 8.33 -14.89
C SER A 143 -0.53 9.38 -14.80
N GLY A 144 0.71 9.03 -15.17
CA GLY A 144 1.89 9.86 -14.99
C GLY A 144 2.29 10.08 -13.51
N ARG A 145 1.61 9.46 -12.54
CA ARG A 145 1.82 9.67 -11.10
C ARG A 145 2.48 8.46 -10.44
N THR A 146 3.60 8.69 -9.77
CA THR A 146 4.36 7.63 -9.08
C THR A 146 3.52 6.96 -7.98
N ALA A 147 2.74 7.73 -7.22
CA ALA A 147 1.90 7.22 -6.14
C ALA A 147 0.84 6.24 -6.65
N VAL A 148 0.21 6.53 -7.79
CA VAL A 148 -0.82 5.67 -8.39
C VAL A 148 -0.24 4.30 -8.79
N VAL A 149 0.95 4.29 -9.41
CA VAL A 149 1.64 3.03 -9.75
C VAL A 149 2.02 2.25 -8.50
N ALA A 150 2.55 2.93 -7.48
CA ALA A 150 2.96 2.30 -6.22
C ALA A 150 1.76 1.70 -5.48
N GLU A 151 0.67 2.46 -5.32
CA GLU A 151 -0.58 1.97 -4.71
C GLU A 151 -1.15 0.78 -5.47
N THR A 152 -1.26 0.90 -6.81
CA THR A 152 -1.79 -0.18 -7.66
C THR A 152 -0.93 -1.44 -7.54
N SER A 153 0.41 -1.31 -7.46
CA SER A 153 1.29 -2.46 -7.29
C SER A 153 1.05 -3.20 -5.98
N ALA A 154 0.85 -2.49 -4.87
CA ALA A 154 0.54 -3.09 -3.58
C ALA A 154 -0.87 -3.72 -3.58
N ARG A 155 -1.87 -3.01 -4.12
CA ARG A 155 -3.26 -3.50 -4.27
C ARG A 155 -3.31 -4.79 -5.09
N THR A 156 -2.59 -4.85 -6.21
CA THR A 156 -2.48 -6.03 -7.06
C THR A 156 -1.93 -7.24 -6.30
N LEU A 157 -0.85 -7.06 -5.54
CA LEU A 157 -0.27 -8.14 -4.74
C LEU A 157 -1.22 -8.60 -3.62
N LEU A 158 -1.87 -7.67 -2.94
CA LEU A 158 -2.86 -7.97 -1.90
C LEU A 158 -4.05 -8.77 -2.49
N GLY A 159 -4.59 -8.33 -3.63
CA GLY A 159 -5.68 -9.00 -4.32
C GLY A 159 -5.32 -10.42 -4.77
N LEU A 160 -4.12 -10.61 -5.37
CA LEU A 160 -3.62 -11.92 -5.79
C LEU A 160 -3.46 -12.90 -4.61
N LEU A 161 -3.19 -12.38 -3.41
CA LEU A 161 -3.06 -13.16 -2.18
C LEU A 161 -4.40 -13.36 -1.45
N GLY A 162 -5.48 -12.81 -1.99
CA GLY A 162 -6.83 -12.99 -1.46
C GLY A 162 -7.20 -12.09 -0.29
N TRP A 163 -6.51 -10.97 -0.11
CA TRP A 163 -6.90 -9.95 0.85
C TRP A 163 -8.25 -9.29 0.44
N LYS A 164 -9.12 -9.03 1.42
CA LYS A 164 -10.48 -8.52 1.21
C LYS A 164 -10.75 -7.20 1.94
N GLY A 165 -9.72 -6.59 2.52
CA GLY A 165 -9.85 -5.35 3.24
C GLY A 165 -10.11 -4.14 2.33
N GLN A 166 -10.29 -2.98 2.94
CA GLN A 166 -10.54 -1.72 2.26
C GLN A 166 -9.28 -0.89 2.09
N ILE A 167 -9.26 -0.04 1.08
CA ILE A 167 -8.18 0.92 0.86
C ILE A 167 -8.80 2.32 0.79
N LEU A 168 -8.35 3.18 1.69
CA LEU A 168 -8.72 4.60 1.76
C LEU A 168 -7.45 5.44 1.61
N ARG A 169 -7.61 6.72 1.24
CA ARG A 169 -6.47 7.65 1.16
C ARG A 169 -6.52 8.66 2.31
N SER A 170 -5.36 9.00 2.85
CA SER A 170 -5.28 10.01 3.91
C SER A 170 -5.67 11.40 3.43
N SER A 171 -5.49 11.68 2.13
CA SER A 171 -5.96 12.94 1.50
C SER A 171 -7.48 13.09 1.48
N ASP A 172 -8.24 12.01 1.61
CA ASP A 172 -9.71 12.03 1.64
C ASP A 172 -10.26 12.11 3.08
N LEU A 173 -9.38 12.11 4.09
CA LEU A 173 -9.73 12.10 5.50
C LEU A 173 -9.23 13.36 6.23
N THR A 174 -9.98 13.79 7.22
CA THR A 174 -9.56 14.96 8.06
C THR A 174 -8.69 14.47 9.21
N ALA A 175 -7.52 15.09 9.39
CA ALA A 175 -6.61 14.80 10.48
C ALA A 175 -5.83 16.07 10.88
N ARG A 176 -5.59 16.23 12.17
CA ARG A 176 -4.77 17.32 12.71
C ARG A 176 -3.29 17.16 12.32
N PRO A 177 -2.52 18.24 12.28
CA PRO A 177 -1.08 18.17 12.07
C PRO A 177 -0.36 17.48 13.23
N GLY A 178 0.87 17.02 12.98
CA GLY A 178 1.67 16.29 13.96
C GLY A 178 1.76 14.79 13.63
N ARG A 179 2.96 14.21 13.79
CA ARG A 179 3.23 12.84 13.31
C ARG A 179 2.30 11.82 13.92
N SER A 180 2.29 11.68 15.24
CA SER A 180 1.49 10.65 15.93
C SER A 180 0.02 11.06 16.02
N GLN A 181 -0.25 12.35 16.24
CA GLN A 181 -1.61 12.88 16.27
C GLN A 181 -2.35 12.61 14.96
N ARG A 182 -1.71 12.87 13.82
CA ARG A 182 -2.29 12.62 12.51
C ARG A 182 -2.63 11.14 12.29
N LEU A 183 -1.74 10.22 12.69
CA LEU A 183 -1.99 8.79 12.54
C LEU A 183 -3.15 8.34 13.43
N ALA A 184 -3.25 8.87 14.66
CA ALA A 184 -4.36 8.57 15.56
C ALA A 184 -5.68 9.11 14.98
N ASP A 185 -5.71 10.34 14.48
CA ASP A 185 -6.90 10.93 13.86
C ASP A 185 -7.37 10.16 12.64
N LEU A 186 -6.44 9.75 11.75
CA LEU A 186 -6.78 8.94 10.58
C LEU A 186 -7.37 7.57 10.96
N ALA A 187 -6.82 6.92 12.00
CA ALA A 187 -7.34 5.65 12.48
C ALA A 187 -8.75 5.82 13.10
N ALA A 188 -8.93 6.88 13.91
CA ALA A 188 -10.22 7.19 14.52
C ALA A 188 -11.29 7.57 13.48
N ALA A 189 -10.92 8.32 12.43
CA ALA A 189 -11.84 8.76 11.38
C ALA A 189 -12.54 7.60 10.66
N ILE A 190 -11.92 6.42 10.64
CA ILE A 190 -12.49 5.20 10.05
C ILE A 190 -13.10 4.26 11.11
N GLY A 191 -13.19 4.68 12.36
CA GLY A 191 -13.71 3.85 13.45
C GLY A 191 -12.85 2.63 13.78
N ALA A 192 -11.54 2.67 13.47
CA ALA A 192 -10.65 1.57 13.83
C ALA A 192 -10.57 1.38 15.33
N ARG A 193 -10.36 0.13 15.78
CA ARG A 193 -10.07 -0.20 17.17
C ARG A 193 -8.58 -0.23 17.45
N SER A 194 -7.81 -0.64 16.47
CA SER A 194 -6.37 -0.83 16.63
C SER A 194 -5.58 -0.38 15.41
N TYR A 195 -4.39 0.16 15.66
CA TYR A 195 -3.43 0.58 14.64
C TYR A 195 -2.22 -0.36 14.61
N LEU A 196 -1.97 -1.01 13.45
CA LEU A 196 -0.78 -1.82 13.22
C LEU A 196 0.43 -0.95 12.89
N CYS A 197 1.34 -0.82 13.86
CA CYS A 197 2.55 -0.03 13.70
C CYS A 197 3.75 -0.92 13.32
N GLY A 198 4.39 -0.63 12.21
CA GLY A 198 5.63 -1.32 11.82
C GLY A 198 6.80 -0.97 12.76
N THR A 199 7.80 -1.85 12.82
CA THR A 199 8.97 -1.71 13.71
C THR A 199 9.73 -0.38 13.54
N GLY A 200 9.75 0.19 12.33
CA GLY A 200 10.32 1.52 12.08
C GLY A 200 9.51 2.65 12.72
N GLY A 201 8.18 2.55 12.69
CA GLY A 201 7.26 3.52 13.28
C GLY A 201 7.34 3.53 14.80
N MET A 202 7.40 2.35 15.42
CA MET A 202 7.47 2.20 16.88
C MET A 202 8.61 2.98 17.54
N LYS A 203 9.69 3.26 16.81
CA LYS A 203 10.84 4.02 17.32
C LYS A 203 10.51 5.50 17.60
N TYR A 204 9.48 6.03 16.96
CA TYR A 204 9.15 7.45 16.95
C TYR A 204 7.69 7.75 17.27
N LEU A 205 6.90 6.70 17.53
CA LEU A 205 5.48 6.84 17.81
C LEU A 205 5.28 7.31 19.24
N ASP A 206 4.50 8.37 19.41
CA ASP A 206 3.89 8.74 20.67
C ASP A 206 2.51 8.05 20.75
N SER A 207 2.30 7.24 21.79
CA SER A 207 1.04 6.49 21.98
C SER A 207 -0.06 7.33 22.62
N ALA A 208 0.26 8.47 23.24
CA ALA A 208 -0.72 9.29 23.95
C ALA A 208 -1.91 9.75 23.06
N PRO A 209 -1.70 10.24 21.81
CA PRO A 209 -2.81 10.59 20.93
C PRO A 209 -3.74 9.42 20.58
N PHE A 210 -3.21 8.19 20.52
CA PHE A 210 -4.00 6.98 20.26
C PHE A 210 -4.83 6.62 21.48
N ALA A 211 -4.20 6.59 22.66
CA ALA A 211 -4.90 6.31 23.93
C ALA A 211 -6.03 7.31 24.19
N ALA A 212 -5.80 8.60 23.90
CA ALA A 212 -6.82 9.65 24.04
C ALA A 212 -8.05 9.44 23.13
N GLN A 213 -7.95 8.60 22.12
CA GLN A 213 -9.03 8.24 21.19
C GLN A 213 -9.51 6.78 21.36
N GLY A 214 -9.06 6.10 22.41
CA GLY A 214 -9.42 4.70 22.69
C GLY A 214 -8.82 3.70 21.68
N LEU A 215 -7.75 4.08 20.97
CA LEU A 215 -7.10 3.26 19.97
C LEU A 215 -5.93 2.48 20.57
N ALA A 216 -5.88 1.16 20.35
CA ALA A 216 -4.72 0.36 20.67
C ALA A 216 -3.63 0.50 19.57
N VAL A 217 -2.36 0.57 19.97
CA VAL A 217 -1.23 0.49 19.06
C VAL A 217 -0.60 -0.89 19.16
N ILE A 218 -0.63 -1.65 18.07
CA ILE A 218 -0.11 -3.01 18.02
C ILE A 218 1.18 -3.02 17.19
N PRO A 219 2.34 -3.40 17.77
CA PRO A 219 3.56 -3.58 17.02
C PRO A 219 3.44 -4.73 16.02
N PHE A 220 3.61 -4.45 14.73
CA PHE A 220 3.60 -5.49 13.71
C PHE A 220 4.95 -6.17 13.61
N LEU A 221 4.98 -7.46 13.92
CA LEU A 221 6.17 -8.29 13.89
C LEU A 221 6.03 -9.43 12.87
N THR A 222 7.14 -9.80 12.24
CA THR A 222 7.23 -10.97 11.37
C THR A 222 8.26 -11.94 11.93
N PRO A 223 8.15 -13.24 11.64
CA PRO A 223 9.15 -14.22 12.03
C PRO A 223 10.57 -13.79 11.64
N PRO A 224 11.62 -14.11 12.41
CA PRO A 224 12.97 -13.65 12.12
C PRO A 224 13.65 -14.41 10.96
N GLY A 225 13.27 -15.66 10.71
CA GLY A 225 13.93 -16.57 9.77
C GLY A 225 13.15 -16.85 8.49
N GLY A 226 13.69 -17.77 7.69
CA GLY A 226 13.08 -18.18 6.43
C GLY A 226 12.98 -17.02 5.44
N ILE A 227 11.87 -16.98 4.69
CA ILE A 227 11.60 -15.91 3.71
C ILE A 227 11.52 -14.51 4.34
N TRP A 228 11.22 -14.42 5.63
CA TRP A 228 11.05 -13.15 6.32
C TRP A 228 12.35 -12.39 6.51
N GLY A 229 13.48 -13.11 6.67
CA GLY A 229 14.79 -12.50 6.76
C GLY A 229 15.13 -11.66 5.54
N SER A 230 15.02 -12.24 4.35
CA SER A 230 15.18 -11.53 3.06
C SER A 230 14.03 -10.58 2.78
N GLY A 231 12.81 -10.95 3.15
CA GLY A 231 11.59 -10.18 2.97
C GLY A 231 11.56 -8.81 3.65
N ARG A 232 12.48 -8.55 4.58
CA ARG A 232 12.68 -7.22 5.17
C ARG A 232 13.34 -6.24 4.21
N GLN A 233 14.03 -6.73 3.20
CA GLN A 233 14.80 -5.92 2.26
C GLN A 233 14.25 -5.96 0.83
N VAL A 234 13.77 -7.13 0.38
CA VAL A 234 13.33 -7.33 -1.00
C VAL A 234 11.81 -7.25 -1.15
N SER A 235 11.38 -6.95 -2.38
CA SER A 235 9.97 -6.95 -2.75
C SER A 235 9.29 -8.29 -2.48
N ALA A 236 8.02 -8.24 -2.10
CA ALA A 236 7.17 -9.42 -1.97
C ALA A 236 7.03 -10.22 -3.28
N LEU A 237 7.31 -9.59 -4.43
CA LEU A 237 7.37 -10.28 -5.73
C LEU A 237 8.32 -11.46 -5.72
N TRP A 238 9.47 -11.34 -5.04
CA TRP A 238 10.42 -12.44 -4.90
C TRP A 238 9.79 -13.65 -4.20
N ALA A 239 9.16 -13.43 -3.05
CA ALA A 239 8.50 -14.51 -2.31
C ALA A 239 7.33 -15.10 -3.10
N LEU A 240 6.55 -14.25 -3.78
CA LEU A 240 5.43 -14.68 -4.63
C LEU A 240 5.90 -15.52 -5.81
N ALA A 241 6.95 -15.09 -6.51
CA ALA A 241 7.51 -15.83 -7.63
C ALA A 241 8.21 -17.14 -7.20
N THR A 242 8.71 -17.19 -5.97
CA THR A 242 9.40 -18.39 -5.45
C THR A 242 8.43 -19.44 -4.90
N LEU A 243 7.43 -19.02 -4.12
CA LEU A 243 6.53 -19.91 -3.38
C LEU A 243 5.14 -20.08 -4.04
N GLY A 244 4.78 -19.15 -4.90
CA GLY A 244 3.43 -19.03 -5.44
C GLY A 244 2.43 -18.38 -4.49
N PRO A 245 1.27 -17.96 -5.05
CA PRO A 245 0.29 -17.19 -4.28
C PRO A 245 -0.35 -17.99 -3.13
N THR A 246 -0.64 -19.27 -3.34
CA THR A 246 -1.30 -20.11 -2.33
C THR A 246 -0.45 -20.31 -1.09
N VAL A 247 0.83 -20.67 -1.28
CA VAL A 247 1.76 -20.92 -0.16
C VAL A 247 2.05 -19.60 0.57
N LEU A 248 2.31 -18.53 -0.17
CA LEU A 248 2.58 -17.21 0.42
C LEU A 248 1.36 -16.69 1.19
N ALA A 249 0.14 -16.79 0.63
CA ALA A 249 -1.08 -16.38 1.31
C ALA A 249 -1.30 -17.13 2.63
N ARG A 250 -1.00 -18.44 2.67
CA ARG A 250 -1.06 -19.22 3.92
C ARG A 250 -0.09 -18.69 4.98
N GLN A 251 1.15 -18.34 4.59
CA GLN A 251 2.11 -17.76 5.53
C GLN A 251 1.70 -16.36 6.02
N LEU A 252 1.12 -15.54 5.15
CA LEU A 252 0.59 -14.23 5.53
C LEU A 252 -0.58 -14.34 6.51
N ARG A 253 -1.50 -15.29 6.27
CA ARG A 253 -2.62 -15.56 7.20
C ARG A 253 -2.12 -16.01 8.57
N ALA A 254 -1.08 -16.84 8.63
CA ALA A 254 -0.48 -17.26 9.91
C ALA A 254 0.10 -16.06 10.68
N VAL A 255 0.78 -15.13 9.99
CA VAL A 255 1.28 -13.90 10.61
C VAL A 255 0.12 -12.98 11.03
N ALA A 256 -0.91 -12.84 10.21
CA ALA A 256 -2.09 -12.03 10.56
C ALA A 256 -2.81 -12.57 11.79
N ALA A 257 -3.02 -13.89 11.86
CA ALA A 257 -3.64 -14.54 13.02
C ALA A 257 -2.85 -14.31 14.32
N ALA A 258 -1.51 -14.38 14.25
CA ALA A 258 -0.64 -14.08 15.39
C ALA A 258 -0.73 -12.61 15.84
N GLN A 259 -1.05 -11.68 14.94
CA GLN A 259 -1.28 -10.28 15.33
C GLN A 259 -2.65 -10.07 15.98
N ALA A 260 -3.69 -10.75 15.51
CA ALA A 260 -5.03 -10.65 16.07
C ALA A 260 -5.09 -11.11 17.54
N THR A 261 -4.22 -12.04 17.94
CA THR A 261 -4.12 -12.48 19.36
C THR A 261 -3.47 -11.44 20.28
N LEU A 262 -2.84 -10.42 19.73
CA LEU A 262 -2.25 -9.30 20.49
C LEU A 262 -3.23 -8.13 20.67
N GLU A 263 -4.40 -8.19 20.05
CA GLU A 263 -5.43 -7.19 20.28
C GLU A 263 -5.95 -7.28 21.72
N PRO A 264 -6.09 -6.15 22.44
CA PRO A 264 -6.80 -6.14 23.70
C PRO A 264 -8.22 -6.66 23.49
N ALA A 265 -8.68 -7.53 24.39
CA ALA A 265 -10.08 -7.93 24.41
C ALA A 265 -10.97 -6.69 24.48
N ALA A 266 -12.04 -6.67 23.68
CA ALA A 266 -13.00 -5.57 23.61
C ALA A 266 -13.74 -5.38 24.95
#